data_d41c9966f462c59453ac41dfba61355e
#
_entry.id   d41c9966f462c59453ac41dfba61355e
#
_cell.length_a   1.000
_cell.length_b   1.000
_cell.length_c   1.000
_cell.angle_alpha   90.00
_cell.angle_beta   90.00
_cell.angle_gamma   90.00
#
_symmetry.space_group_name_H-M   'P 1'
#
loop_
_entity.id
_entity.type
_entity.pdbx_description
1 polymer ?
#
loop_
_entity_poly.entity_id
_entity_poly.type
_entity_poly.pdbx_seq_one_letter_code
_entity_poly.pdbx_strand_id
1 'polypeptide(L)'
;MLDTHVLYWLVSGAEPLSNDALVAIGENQDAGTLFVSPITAWELAIAAWKPAHKAPPDLGANTPARWFSAAIEATAAKIIPIKQRIAIEAAAVVTVTGHKDPGDCYLIATARVRKIPIMTRDHVMRGLAVPQYLQIVDC
;
A
#
# COMPACT_ATOMS: atom_id res chain seq x y z
N MET A 1 -6.34 -0.97 -4.64
CA MET A 1 -5.61 -1.29 -3.38
C MET A 1 -4.71 -0.11 -3.06
N LEU A 2 -4.63 0.30 -1.79
CA LEU A 2 -3.74 1.38 -1.37
C LEU A 2 -2.33 0.83 -1.11
N ASP A 3 -1.33 1.59 -1.56
CA ASP A 3 0.06 1.49 -1.11
C ASP A 3 0.17 1.95 0.35
N THR A 4 1.23 1.56 1.04
CA THR A 4 1.48 1.88 2.44
C THR A 4 1.51 3.39 2.69
N HIS A 5 2.21 4.15 1.84
CA HIS A 5 2.27 5.61 1.97
C HIS A 5 0.90 6.26 1.75
N VAL A 6 0.13 5.78 0.79
CA VAL A 6 -1.20 6.32 0.49
C VAL A 6 -2.16 6.09 1.64
N LEU A 7 -2.17 4.89 2.25
CA LEU A 7 -2.96 4.65 3.46
C LEU A 7 -2.53 5.58 4.61
N TYR A 8 -1.21 5.73 4.80
CA TYR A 8 -0.69 6.61 5.85
C TYR A 8 -1.10 8.06 5.62
N TRP A 9 -0.93 8.61 4.43
CA TRP A 9 -1.33 9.99 4.10
C TRP A 9 -2.83 10.22 4.21
N LEU A 10 -3.64 9.25 3.75
CA LEU A 10 -5.11 9.34 3.83
C LEU A 10 -5.59 9.48 5.28
N VAL A 11 -4.97 8.74 6.21
CA VAL A 11 -5.41 8.72 7.62
C VAL A 11 -4.75 9.82 8.45
N SER A 12 -3.46 10.10 8.22
CA SER A 12 -2.71 11.09 9.01
C SER A 12 -2.84 12.52 8.48
N GLY A 13 -3.19 12.70 7.20
CA GLY A 13 -3.14 13.99 6.54
C GLY A 13 -1.74 14.55 6.33
N ALA A 14 -0.69 13.72 6.49
CA ALA A 14 0.70 14.16 6.39
C ALA A 14 1.07 14.70 5.00
N GLU A 15 0.44 14.16 3.95
CA GLU A 15 0.58 14.63 2.58
C GLU A 15 -0.80 14.68 1.91
N PRO A 16 -1.11 15.73 1.11
CA PRO A 16 -2.40 15.82 0.43
C PRO A 16 -2.47 14.80 -0.71
N LEU A 17 -3.59 14.13 -0.84
CA LEU A 17 -3.94 13.32 -2.00
C LEU A 17 -4.65 14.19 -3.05
N SER A 18 -4.57 13.81 -4.32
CA SER A 18 -5.30 14.49 -5.38
C SER A 18 -6.81 14.33 -5.21
N ASN A 19 -7.60 15.27 -5.73
CA ASN A 19 -9.06 15.16 -5.69
C ASN A 19 -9.56 13.89 -6.38
N ASP A 20 -8.96 13.52 -7.50
CA ASP A 20 -9.33 12.31 -8.24
C ASP A 20 -9.04 11.05 -7.43
N ALA A 21 -7.92 11.02 -6.69
CA ALA A 21 -7.61 9.92 -5.78
C ALA A 21 -8.61 9.82 -4.64
N LEU A 22 -8.99 10.96 -4.04
CA LEU A 22 -9.97 10.99 -2.95
C LEU A 22 -11.36 10.51 -3.42
N VAL A 23 -11.79 10.92 -4.63
CA VAL A 23 -13.02 10.44 -5.25
C VAL A 23 -12.96 8.92 -5.48
N ALA A 24 -11.88 8.43 -6.09
CA ALA A 24 -11.71 7.01 -6.33
C ALA A 24 -11.67 6.19 -5.03
N ILE A 25 -11.06 6.71 -3.97
CA ILE A 25 -11.07 6.07 -2.63
C ILE A 25 -12.50 6.01 -2.11
N GLY A 26 -13.26 7.12 -2.12
CA GLY A 26 -14.64 7.18 -1.65
C GLY A 26 -15.56 6.19 -2.39
N GLU A 27 -15.48 6.15 -3.71
CA GLU A 27 -16.24 5.20 -4.52
C GLU A 27 -15.93 3.73 -4.16
N ASN A 28 -14.65 3.42 -3.92
CA ASN A 28 -14.25 2.08 -3.52
C ASN A 28 -14.62 1.75 -2.06
N GLN A 29 -14.69 2.74 -1.16
CA GLN A 29 -15.23 2.57 0.18
C GLN A 29 -16.71 2.20 0.12
N ASP A 30 -17.52 2.96 -0.61
CA ASP A 30 -18.95 2.73 -0.76
C ASP A 30 -19.26 1.38 -1.42
N ALA A 31 -18.45 1.00 -2.41
CA ALA A 31 -18.58 -0.30 -3.07
C ALA A 31 -18.02 -1.48 -2.24
N GLY A 32 -17.31 -1.22 -1.13
CA GLY A 32 -16.62 -2.24 -0.34
C GLY A 32 -15.49 -2.93 -1.09
N THR A 33 -14.85 -2.22 -2.00
CA THR A 33 -13.73 -2.69 -2.85
C THR A 33 -12.43 -1.94 -2.57
N LEU A 34 -12.37 -1.16 -1.49
CA LEU A 34 -11.11 -0.57 -1.03
C LEU A 34 -10.31 -1.65 -0.31
N PHE A 35 -9.06 -1.86 -0.77
CA PHE A 35 -8.20 -2.92 -0.25
C PHE A 35 -6.86 -2.39 0.25
N VAL A 36 -6.29 -3.12 1.21
CA VAL A 36 -4.92 -2.95 1.70
C VAL A 36 -4.27 -4.32 1.86
N SER A 37 -2.94 -4.33 1.91
CA SER A 37 -2.16 -5.54 2.20
C SER A 37 -1.72 -5.56 3.68
N PRO A 38 -1.64 -6.72 4.34
CA PRO A 38 -1.05 -6.81 5.68
C PRO A 38 0.45 -6.44 5.69
N ILE A 39 1.11 -6.42 4.52
CA ILE A 39 2.49 -5.94 4.41
C ILE A 39 2.63 -4.48 4.83
N THR A 40 1.58 -3.68 4.64
CA THR A 40 1.52 -2.30 5.12
C THR A 40 1.75 -2.19 6.62
N ALA A 41 1.19 -3.11 7.42
CA ALA A 41 1.45 -3.13 8.87
C ALA A 41 2.91 -3.44 9.19
N TRP A 42 3.54 -4.33 8.42
CA TRP A 42 4.96 -4.66 8.57
C TRP A 42 5.85 -3.47 8.18
N GLU A 43 5.58 -2.79 7.06
CA GLU A 43 6.34 -1.60 6.64
C GLU A 43 6.22 -0.46 7.65
N LEU A 44 5.02 -0.19 8.16
CA LEU A 44 4.80 0.81 9.21
C LEU A 44 5.56 0.46 10.49
N ALA A 45 5.59 -0.82 10.89
CA ALA A 45 6.32 -1.26 12.06
C ALA A 45 7.84 -1.04 11.90
N ILE A 46 8.40 -1.39 10.73
CA ILE A 46 9.82 -1.15 10.43
C ILE A 46 10.11 0.36 10.37
N ALA A 47 9.23 1.13 9.72
CA ALA A 47 9.41 2.56 9.59
C ALA A 47 9.37 3.29 10.94
N ALA A 48 8.52 2.84 11.85
CA ALA A 48 8.41 3.42 13.20
C ALA A 48 9.67 3.21 14.06
N TRP A 49 10.51 2.22 13.73
CA TRP A 49 11.79 2.00 14.42
C TRP A 49 12.95 2.81 13.86
N LYS A 50 12.72 3.54 12.77
CA LYS A 50 13.76 4.41 12.21
C LYS A 50 14.09 5.53 13.20
N PRO A 51 15.38 5.94 13.30
CA PRO A 51 15.76 7.05 14.15
C PRO A 51 15.14 8.36 13.65
N ALA A 52 14.95 9.32 14.56
CA ALA A 52 14.25 10.59 14.29
C ALA A 52 14.77 11.35 13.06
N HIS A 53 16.08 11.30 12.77
CA HIS A 53 16.65 11.97 11.60
C HIS A 53 16.24 11.35 10.26
N LYS A 54 15.61 10.18 10.25
CA LYS A 54 15.05 9.52 9.08
C LYS A 54 13.53 9.73 8.94
N ALA A 55 12.98 10.68 9.70
CA ALA A 55 11.58 11.06 9.68
C ALA A 55 10.64 9.83 9.71
N PRO A 56 10.63 9.06 10.82
CA PRO A 56 9.69 7.95 10.97
C PRO A 56 8.26 8.47 10.89
N PRO A 57 7.29 7.62 10.47
CA PRO A 57 5.89 8.02 10.45
C PRO A 57 5.41 8.41 11.85
N ASP A 58 4.68 9.51 11.94
CA ASP A 58 4.02 9.88 13.18
C ASP A 58 2.75 9.04 13.36
N LEU A 59 2.80 8.12 14.31
CA LEU A 59 1.66 7.25 14.64
C LEU A 59 0.92 7.76 15.91
N GLY A 60 1.27 8.96 16.39
CA GLY A 60 0.80 9.49 17.65
C GLY A 60 1.24 8.62 18.83
N ALA A 61 0.35 8.42 19.79
CA ALA A 61 0.61 7.53 20.94
C ALA A 61 0.35 6.05 20.64
N ASN A 62 0.10 5.68 19.37
CA ASN A 62 -0.26 4.33 19.01
C ASN A 62 0.96 3.45 18.70
N THR A 63 0.86 2.16 18.99
CA THR A 63 1.73 1.17 18.39
C THR A 63 1.38 1.00 16.89
N PRO A 64 2.32 0.56 16.04
CA PRO A 64 2.03 0.30 14.62
C PRO A 64 0.81 -0.62 14.40
N ALA A 65 0.65 -1.65 15.25
CA ALA A 65 -0.50 -2.55 15.19
C ALA A 65 -1.83 -1.83 15.48
N ARG A 66 -1.87 -1.00 16.52
CA ARG A 66 -3.08 -0.22 16.86
C ARG A 66 -3.40 0.81 15.79
N TRP A 67 -2.37 1.52 15.30
CA TRP A 67 -2.55 2.49 14.24
C TRP A 67 -3.12 1.84 12.98
N PHE A 68 -2.55 0.71 12.56
CA PHE A 68 -3.03 -0.02 11.38
C PHE A 68 -4.49 -0.48 11.54
N SER A 69 -4.84 -1.06 12.70
CA SER A 69 -6.23 -1.48 12.96
C SER A 69 -7.21 -0.31 12.91
N ALA A 70 -6.85 0.83 13.52
CA ALA A 70 -7.67 2.04 13.47
C ALA A 70 -7.79 2.61 12.06
N ALA A 71 -6.71 2.56 11.27
CA ALA A 71 -6.73 2.99 9.87
C ALA A 71 -7.67 2.12 9.01
N ILE A 72 -7.66 0.79 9.21
CA ILE A 72 -8.59 -0.12 8.54
C ILE A 72 -10.04 0.21 8.90
N GLU A 73 -10.32 0.42 10.17
CA GLU A 73 -11.66 0.78 10.64
C GLU A 73 -12.11 2.14 10.06
N ALA A 74 -11.28 3.17 10.15
CA ALA A 74 -11.57 4.51 9.68
C ALA A 74 -11.80 4.58 8.16
N THR A 75 -11.10 3.75 7.40
CA THR A 75 -11.20 3.73 5.93
C THR A 75 -12.17 2.68 5.39
N ALA A 76 -12.74 1.84 6.24
CA ALA A 76 -13.52 0.66 5.84
C ALA A 76 -12.81 -0.23 4.79
N ALA A 77 -11.47 -0.15 4.74
CA ALA A 77 -10.67 -0.95 3.81
C ALA A 77 -10.68 -2.43 4.22
N LYS A 78 -10.62 -3.31 3.23
CA LYS A 78 -10.54 -4.76 3.47
C LYS A 78 -9.10 -5.25 3.30
N ILE A 79 -8.66 -6.09 4.22
CA ILE A 79 -7.32 -6.69 4.15
C ILE A 79 -7.33 -7.86 3.16
N ILE A 80 -6.43 -7.84 2.18
CA ILE A 80 -6.16 -8.98 1.31
C ILE A 80 -5.08 -9.84 1.97
N PRO A 81 -5.39 -11.05 2.48
CA PRO A 81 -4.40 -11.88 3.14
C PRO A 81 -3.32 -12.37 2.15
N ILE A 82 -2.07 -12.37 2.59
CA ILE A 82 -0.96 -12.94 1.83
C ILE A 82 -1.04 -14.47 1.91
N LYS A 83 -1.48 -15.07 0.81
CA LYS A 83 -1.51 -16.53 0.64
C LYS A 83 -0.33 -16.98 -0.22
N GLN A 84 -0.09 -18.31 -0.27
CA GLN A 84 1.00 -18.93 -1.02
C GLN A 84 1.18 -18.35 -2.44
N ARG A 85 0.08 -18.15 -3.18
CA ARG A 85 0.13 -17.62 -4.55
C ARG A 85 0.74 -16.21 -4.60
N ILE A 86 0.39 -15.34 -3.63
CA ILE A 86 0.96 -13.99 -3.55
C ILE A 86 2.45 -14.06 -3.19
N ALA A 87 2.82 -14.95 -2.26
CA ALA A 87 4.22 -15.10 -1.87
C ALA A 87 5.12 -15.60 -3.02
N ILE A 88 4.63 -16.54 -3.82
CA ILE A 88 5.34 -17.01 -5.02
C ILE A 88 5.44 -15.90 -6.07
N GLU A 89 4.36 -15.17 -6.31
CA GLU A 89 4.35 -14.03 -7.23
C GLU A 89 5.31 -12.92 -6.79
N ALA A 90 5.44 -12.65 -5.48
CA ALA A 90 6.39 -11.67 -4.96
C ALA A 90 7.85 -12.04 -5.31
N ALA A 91 8.20 -13.31 -5.23
CA ALA A 91 9.50 -13.79 -5.69
C ALA A 91 9.70 -13.63 -7.20
N ALA A 92 8.64 -13.86 -7.99
CA ALA A 92 8.66 -13.63 -9.44
C ALA A 92 8.83 -12.14 -9.79
N VAL A 93 8.23 -11.22 -9.02
CA VAL A 93 8.43 -9.77 -9.18
C VAL A 93 9.91 -9.42 -9.08
N VAL A 94 10.62 -9.93 -8.05
CA VAL A 94 12.08 -9.71 -7.90
C VAL A 94 12.83 -10.15 -9.14
N THR A 95 12.54 -11.34 -9.64
CA THR A 95 13.25 -11.94 -10.78
C THR A 95 12.97 -11.18 -12.09
N VAL A 96 11.73 -10.76 -12.32
CA VAL A 96 11.31 -10.14 -13.58
C VAL A 96 11.67 -8.67 -13.64
N THR A 97 11.56 -7.96 -12.51
CA THR A 97 11.72 -6.49 -12.49
C THR A 97 13.05 -6.04 -11.90
N GLY A 98 13.75 -6.91 -11.18
CA GLY A 98 14.94 -6.54 -10.41
C GLY A 98 14.63 -5.68 -9.16
N HIS A 99 13.34 -5.48 -8.82
CA HIS A 99 12.93 -4.72 -7.67
C HIS A 99 13.38 -5.41 -6.38
N LYS A 100 13.97 -4.65 -5.45
CA LYS A 100 14.64 -5.24 -4.28
C LYS A 100 13.92 -4.99 -2.96
N ASP A 101 12.98 -4.03 -2.93
CA ASP A 101 12.21 -3.78 -1.72
C ASP A 101 11.18 -4.91 -1.53
N PRO A 102 11.26 -5.69 -0.44
CA PRO A 102 10.36 -6.81 -0.25
C PRO A 102 8.90 -6.35 0.00
N GLY A 103 8.69 -5.21 0.65
CA GLY A 103 7.36 -4.65 0.87
C GLY A 103 6.66 -4.38 -0.46
N ASP A 104 7.32 -3.63 -1.34
CA ASP A 104 6.82 -3.32 -2.68
C ASP A 104 6.58 -4.58 -3.51
N CYS A 105 7.49 -5.56 -3.44
CA CYS A 105 7.29 -6.84 -4.16
C CYS A 105 6.01 -7.55 -3.73
N TYR A 106 5.66 -7.54 -2.45
CA TYR A 106 4.41 -8.11 -1.96
C TYR A 106 3.19 -7.28 -2.35
N LEU A 107 3.29 -5.93 -2.36
CA LEU A 107 2.21 -5.05 -2.83
C LEU A 107 1.94 -5.29 -4.32
N ILE A 108 2.96 -5.27 -5.15
CA ILE A 108 2.88 -5.55 -6.59
C ILE A 108 2.28 -6.93 -6.83
N ALA A 109 2.79 -7.96 -6.16
CA ALA A 109 2.30 -9.33 -6.28
C ALA A 109 0.82 -9.46 -5.90
N THR A 110 0.40 -8.77 -4.83
CA THR A 110 -0.99 -8.75 -4.39
C THR A 110 -1.89 -8.15 -5.47
N ALA A 111 -1.52 -6.98 -6.01
CA ALA A 111 -2.27 -6.31 -7.07
C ALA A 111 -2.40 -7.19 -8.32
N ARG A 112 -1.30 -7.82 -8.76
CA ARG A 112 -1.26 -8.71 -9.92
C ARG A 112 -2.11 -9.97 -9.74
N VAL A 113 -1.95 -10.68 -8.61
CA VAL A 113 -2.72 -11.90 -8.31
C VAL A 113 -4.21 -11.63 -8.21
N ARG A 114 -4.57 -10.47 -7.66
CA ARG A 114 -5.96 -10.05 -7.50
C ARG A 114 -6.53 -9.34 -8.72
N LYS A 115 -5.68 -8.96 -9.67
CA LYS A 115 -6.04 -8.20 -10.90
C LYS A 115 -6.74 -6.89 -10.54
N ILE A 116 -6.20 -6.17 -9.58
CA ILE A 116 -6.69 -4.87 -9.11
C ILE A 116 -5.60 -3.81 -9.23
N PRO A 117 -5.95 -2.55 -9.47
CA PRO A 117 -4.99 -1.48 -9.50
C PRO A 117 -4.41 -1.21 -8.10
N ILE A 118 -3.18 -0.70 -8.06
CA ILE A 118 -2.57 -0.13 -6.87
C ILE A 118 -2.51 1.40 -7.00
N MET A 119 -2.93 2.09 -5.96
CA MET A 119 -2.79 3.54 -5.86
C MET A 119 -1.47 3.85 -5.17
N THR A 120 -0.57 4.56 -5.86
CA THR A 120 0.78 4.84 -5.37
C THR A 120 1.38 6.08 -6.06
N ARG A 121 2.31 6.75 -5.36
CA ARG A 121 3.22 7.76 -5.94
C ARG A 121 4.61 7.20 -6.21
N ASP A 122 4.88 5.97 -5.82
CA ASP A 122 6.20 5.39 -6.03
C ASP A 122 6.54 5.32 -7.51
N HIS A 123 7.64 5.97 -7.89
CA HIS A 123 8.06 6.10 -9.29
C HIS A 123 8.53 4.77 -9.89
N VAL A 124 9.04 3.85 -9.08
CA VAL A 124 9.47 2.53 -9.54
C VAL A 124 8.26 1.68 -9.86
N MET A 125 7.26 1.64 -8.95
CA MET A 125 5.99 0.96 -9.21
C MET A 125 5.28 1.56 -10.43
N ARG A 126 5.24 2.91 -10.55
CA ARG A 126 4.65 3.59 -11.71
C ARG A 126 5.36 3.23 -13.02
N GLY A 127 6.67 3.03 -12.99
CA GLY A 127 7.45 2.53 -14.13
C GLY A 127 7.02 1.14 -14.61
N LEU A 128 6.40 0.32 -13.76
CA LEU A 128 5.88 -1.01 -14.10
C LEU A 128 4.49 -0.98 -14.76
N ALA A 129 3.85 0.18 -14.84
CA ALA A 129 2.58 0.34 -15.56
C ALA A 129 2.74 0.20 -17.08
N VAL A 130 3.93 0.45 -17.59
CA VAL A 130 4.28 0.30 -19.01
C VAL A 130 4.93 -1.07 -19.19
N PRO A 131 4.32 -1.95 -19.62
CA PRO A 131 3.71 -2.83 -20.56
C PRO A 131 2.56 -3.69 -20.01
N GLN A 132 1.68 -3.13 -19.24
CA GLN A 132 0.56 -3.82 -18.58
C GLN A 132 0.98 -4.83 -17.49
N TYR A 133 2.17 -4.64 -16.94
CA TYR A 133 2.63 -5.50 -15.86
C TYR A 133 1.88 -5.21 -14.54
N LEU A 134 1.57 -3.94 -14.29
CA LEU A 134 0.87 -3.46 -13.11
C LEU A 134 -0.14 -2.37 -13.51
N GLN A 135 -1.33 -2.41 -12.91
CA GLN A 135 -2.30 -1.32 -13.05
C GLN A 135 -2.08 -0.31 -11.93
N ILE A 136 -1.89 0.96 -12.30
CA ILE A 136 -1.60 2.06 -11.37
C ILE A 136 -2.74 3.07 -11.39
N VAL A 137 -3.04 3.61 -10.23
CA VAL A 137 -3.84 4.82 -10.02
C VAL A 137 -2.92 5.86 -9.37
N ASP A 138 -2.76 7.00 -10.01
CA ASP A 138 -2.02 8.13 -9.46
C ASP A 138 -2.80 8.80 -8.32
N CYS A 139 -2.09 9.38 -7.33
CA CYS A 139 -2.74 10.00 -6.18
C CYS A 139 -2.08 11.31 -5.71
#